data_dfb8a5fa7d423072f13534cc6aed4417
#
_entry.id   dfb8a5fa7d423072f13534cc6aed4417
#
_cell.length_a   1.000
_cell.length_b   1.000
_cell.length_c   1.000
_cell.angle_alpha   90.00
_cell.angle_beta   90.00
_cell.angle_gamma   90.00
#
_symmetry.space_group_name_H-M   'P 1'
#
loop_
_entity.id
_entity.type
_entity.pdbx_description
1 polymer ?
#
loop_
_entity_poly.entity_id
_entity_poly.type
_entity_poly.pdbx_seq_one_letter_code
_entity_poly.pdbx_strand_id
1 'polypeptide(L)'
;MKKKIVLLLGAIVVIVLIWSAIAGQRQQSYAEAELRDQDKIWIITDLHYLSQDLFDDGEAFSYIEKTAAGKDLRYGKERMEALVEQVEREHPSLLLVSGDLTLNGEKQSMIELAQYFTEIEEQGTEVLVIPGNHDIASGWARAFKGDQQIVTDQVTAQQFEDLFADNGYQQASSRDQASLSYLAKPFSNAWFLMIDSNIYSDGYGKGAPPTNGRIKKETLDWIEVQLKSAKEAGVSLIPVVHHNVLQQHAMLSKGYTLDNAADLKTLFNQYGIQFGFSGHTHSQNIVEEDLGQVNYTEVVNGAFSIYPAIIGQLSLDDTSIHYQKTQLDMASWTEKHQPSDPNLQDHLRYLQTVFDNTTDIMVHNVLNDERWYDGETADAISQFIMPANRAYFSGEKLDQTWLDETVFPSQAYQTLQAASPRSFLADYLDVIIKRSQSRDVEKLAITTKN
;
A
#
# COMPACT_ATOMS: atom_id res chain seq x y z
N MET A 1 29.01 8.23 43.14
CA MET A 1 27.80 8.30 42.31
C MET A 1 27.84 9.44 41.29
N LYS A 2 28.07 10.72 41.68
CA LYS A 2 28.04 11.86 40.73
C LYS A 2 29.02 11.74 39.54
N LYS A 3 30.24 11.22 39.71
CA LYS A 3 31.22 11.03 38.61
C LYS A 3 30.81 9.97 37.58
N LYS A 4 30.08 8.90 37.99
CA LYS A 4 29.58 7.87 37.05
C LYS A 4 28.39 8.36 36.22
N ILE A 5 27.53 9.22 36.79
CA ILE A 5 26.38 9.82 36.08
C ILE A 5 26.87 10.83 35.04
N VAL A 6 27.88 11.62 35.32
CA VAL A 6 28.49 12.58 34.37
C VAL A 6 29.14 11.84 33.19
N LEU A 7 29.81 10.70 33.45
CA LEU A 7 30.39 9.85 32.38
C LEU A 7 29.33 9.18 31.53
N LEU A 8 28.20 8.74 32.09
CA LEU A 8 27.09 8.14 31.37
C LEU A 8 26.37 9.16 30.48
N LEU A 9 26.11 10.36 31.01
CA LEU A 9 25.53 11.48 30.25
C LEU A 9 26.47 11.95 29.12
N GLY A 10 27.77 11.98 29.36
CA GLY A 10 28.76 12.31 28.34
C GLY A 10 28.80 11.27 27.22
N ALA A 11 28.68 9.97 27.53
CA ALA A 11 28.63 8.90 26.56
C ALA A 11 27.35 8.95 25.71
N ILE A 12 26.21 9.23 26.32
CA ILE A 12 24.91 9.38 25.61
C ILE A 12 24.97 10.59 24.65
N VAL A 13 25.50 11.73 25.08
CA VAL A 13 25.64 12.91 24.23
C VAL A 13 26.60 12.65 23.06
N VAL A 14 27.70 11.92 23.28
CA VAL A 14 28.63 11.53 22.20
C VAL A 14 27.98 10.55 21.22
N ILE A 15 27.20 9.58 21.70
CA ILE A 15 26.45 8.65 20.86
C ILE A 15 25.41 9.42 20.02
N VAL A 16 24.63 10.30 20.62
CA VAL A 16 23.66 11.13 19.90
C VAL A 16 24.33 12.04 18.86
N LEU A 17 25.48 12.62 19.17
CA LEU A 17 26.24 13.45 18.22
C LEU A 17 26.86 12.62 17.10
N ILE A 18 27.31 11.40 17.36
CA ILE A 18 27.79 10.47 16.33
C ILE A 18 26.63 10.02 15.44
N TRP A 19 25.47 9.67 16.02
CA TRP A 19 24.26 9.32 15.27
C TRP A 19 23.77 10.47 14.39
N SER A 20 23.70 11.70 14.92
CA SER A 20 23.28 12.86 14.15
C SER A 20 24.29 13.23 13.04
N ALA A 21 25.59 13.00 13.26
CA ALA A 21 26.62 13.21 12.25
C ALA A 21 26.56 12.12 11.15
N ILE A 22 26.31 10.87 11.52
CA ILE A 22 26.13 9.76 10.56
C ILE A 22 24.84 9.96 9.75
N ALA A 23 23.74 10.33 10.39
CA ALA A 23 22.49 10.64 9.72
C ALA A 23 22.64 11.84 8.77
N GLY A 24 23.30 12.92 9.21
CA GLY A 24 23.58 14.08 8.37
C GLY A 24 24.52 13.78 7.20
N GLN A 25 25.52 12.90 7.37
CA GLN A 25 26.39 12.46 6.28
C GLN A 25 25.64 11.53 5.29
N ARG A 26 24.75 10.65 5.76
CA ARG A 26 23.90 9.83 4.88
C ARG A 26 22.97 10.71 4.05
N GLN A 27 22.27 11.66 4.67
CA GLN A 27 21.37 12.57 3.97
C GLN A 27 22.11 13.44 2.93
N GLN A 28 23.31 13.93 3.25
CA GLN A 28 24.12 14.69 2.30
C GLN A 28 24.62 13.81 1.15
N SER A 29 24.94 12.54 1.38
CA SER A 29 25.37 11.62 0.34
C SER A 29 24.25 11.22 -0.62
N TYR A 30 23.00 11.07 -0.12
CA TYR A 30 21.84 10.78 -0.99
C TYR A 30 21.42 12.02 -1.79
N ALA A 31 21.36 13.20 -1.20
CA ALA A 31 21.00 14.45 -1.88
C ALA A 31 21.97 14.84 -3.02
N GLU A 32 23.21 14.35 -3.00
CA GLU A 32 24.23 14.54 -4.05
C GLU A 32 24.26 13.39 -5.05
N ALA A 33 23.64 12.24 -4.74
CA ALA A 33 23.60 11.09 -5.63
C ALA A 33 22.51 11.27 -6.70
N GLU A 34 22.88 11.04 -7.97
CA GLU A 34 21.89 10.87 -9.02
C GLU A 34 21.30 9.46 -8.94
N LEU A 35 20.00 9.34 -9.09
CA LEU A 35 19.35 8.07 -9.32
C LEU A 35 19.78 7.53 -10.68
N ARG A 36 20.33 6.32 -10.71
CA ARG A 36 20.92 5.69 -11.90
C ARG A 36 20.14 4.42 -12.25
N ASP A 37 20.31 3.91 -13.47
CA ASP A 37 19.63 2.70 -13.98
C ASP A 37 19.79 1.46 -13.08
N GLN A 38 20.88 1.38 -12.33
CA GLN A 38 21.14 0.26 -11.41
C GLN A 38 20.47 0.42 -10.04
N ASP A 39 20.01 1.65 -9.71
CA ASP A 39 19.39 1.92 -8.43
C ASP A 39 17.95 1.41 -8.46
N LYS A 40 17.55 0.71 -7.42
CA LYS A 40 16.21 0.16 -7.26
C LYS A 40 15.45 0.99 -6.24
N ILE A 41 14.24 1.39 -6.58
CA ILE A 41 13.28 1.95 -5.64
C ILE A 41 12.18 0.92 -5.47
N TRP A 42 11.88 0.56 -4.23
CA TRP A 42 10.77 -0.33 -3.94
C TRP A 42 9.57 0.47 -3.44
N ILE A 43 8.38 -0.04 -3.72
CA ILE A 43 7.14 0.47 -3.15
C ILE A 43 6.30 -0.67 -2.61
N ILE A 44 5.81 -0.50 -1.39
CA ILE A 44 4.81 -1.35 -0.74
C ILE A 44 3.66 -0.48 -0.22
N THR A 45 2.50 -1.08 -0.06
CA THR A 45 1.29 -0.41 0.40
C THR A 45 0.36 -1.38 1.11
N ASP A 46 -0.57 -0.87 1.89
CA ASP A 46 -1.64 -1.68 2.47
C ASP A 46 -1.09 -2.91 3.21
N LEU A 47 -0.16 -2.65 4.14
CA LEU A 47 0.49 -3.68 4.94
C LEU A 47 -0.50 -4.31 5.93
N HIS A 48 -1.44 -3.50 6.45
CA HIS A 48 -2.43 -3.89 7.44
C HIS A 48 -1.85 -4.77 8.54
N TYR A 49 -0.66 -4.40 9.00
CA TYR A 49 0.07 -5.13 10.02
C TYR A 49 -0.70 -5.13 11.34
N LEU A 50 -0.79 -6.29 11.97
CA LEU A 50 -1.31 -6.47 13.31
C LEU A 50 -0.25 -7.15 14.18
N SER A 51 0.15 -6.48 15.28
CA SER A 51 1.11 -7.03 16.24
C SER A 51 0.61 -8.35 16.81
N GLN A 52 1.50 -9.34 16.92
CA GLN A 52 1.18 -10.62 17.55
C GLN A 52 0.78 -10.47 19.03
N ASP A 53 1.18 -9.39 19.68
CA ASP A 53 0.77 -9.08 21.05
C ASP A 53 -0.74 -8.70 21.15
N LEU A 54 -1.37 -8.36 20.02
CA LEU A 54 -2.77 -7.93 19.97
C LEU A 54 -3.77 -9.05 19.67
N PHE A 55 -3.31 -10.28 19.40
CA PHE A 55 -4.22 -11.39 19.16
C PHE A 55 -3.78 -12.69 19.84
N ASP A 56 -4.65 -13.66 19.87
CA ASP A 56 -4.40 -15.07 20.19
C ASP A 56 -5.22 -15.96 19.23
N ASP A 57 -5.18 -17.27 19.40
CA ASP A 57 -5.94 -18.22 18.56
C ASP A 57 -7.43 -18.36 18.95
N GLY A 58 -7.99 -17.33 19.58
CA GLY A 58 -9.37 -17.31 20.02
C GLY A 58 -10.40 -17.04 18.92
N GLU A 59 -11.68 -17.07 19.30
CA GLU A 59 -12.80 -16.85 18.37
C GLU A 59 -12.79 -15.45 17.75
N ALA A 60 -12.38 -14.43 18.53
CA ALA A 60 -12.34 -13.04 18.06
C ALA A 60 -11.32 -12.88 16.92
N PHE A 61 -10.13 -13.50 17.03
CA PHE A 61 -9.13 -13.45 15.97
C PHE A 61 -9.56 -14.29 14.75
N SER A 62 -10.09 -15.49 14.99
CA SER A 62 -10.62 -16.33 13.90
C SER A 62 -11.75 -15.65 13.13
N TYR A 63 -12.54 -14.80 13.79
CA TYR A 63 -13.58 -14.00 13.13
C TYR A 63 -12.97 -12.91 12.23
N ILE A 64 -12.01 -12.12 12.76
CA ILE A 64 -11.42 -11.03 11.98
C ILE A 64 -10.59 -11.58 10.80
N GLU A 65 -9.87 -12.69 10.95
CA GLU A 65 -9.17 -13.34 9.84
C GLU A 65 -10.11 -13.65 8.65
N LYS A 66 -11.33 -14.09 8.92
CA LYS A 66 -12.33 -14.41 7.89
C LYS A 66 -13.00 -13.18 7.28
N THR A 67 -13.02 -12.06 7.99
CA THR A 67 -13.76 -10.85 7.59
C THR A 67 -12.87 -9.67 7.21
N ALA A 68 -11.56 -9.84 7.25
CA ALA A 68 -10.59 -8.78 6.94
C ALA A 68 -10.33 -8.59 5.43
N ALA A 69 -11.27 -8.95 4.58
CA ALA A 69 -11.20 -8.73 3.13
C ALA A 69 -9.95 -9.34 2.46
N GLY A 70 -9.58 -10.56 2.83
CA GLY A 70 -8.47 -11.31 2.25
C GLY A 70 -7.09 -10.94 2.80
N LYS A 71 -7.02 -10.04 3.78
CA LYS A 71 -5.77 -9.69 4.45
C LYS A 71 -5.26 -10.85 5.31
N ASP A 72 -4.00 -11.19 5.16
CA ASP A 72 -3.33 -12.08 6.10
C ASP A 72 -2.89 -11.28 7.33
N LEU A 73 -3.57 -11.48 8.45
CA LEU A 73 -3.26 -10.84 9.72
C LEU A 73 -2.34 -11.71 10.60
N ARG A 74 -2.25 -13.01 10.31
CA ARG A 74 -1.54 -13.97 11.15
C ARG A 74 -0.02 -13.88 11.00
N TYR A 75 0.45 -13.83 9.76
CA TYR A 75 1.89 -13.85 9.44
C TYR A 75 2.44 -12.46 9.07
N GLY A 76 1.83 -11.40 9.60
CA GLY A 76 2.29 -10.03 9.38
C GLY A 76 3.74 -9.82 9.84
N LYS A 77 4.10 -10.37 11.01
CA LYS A 77 5.47 -10.33 11.55
C LYS A 77 6.46 -11.02 10.63
N GLU A 78 6.17 -12.24 10.23
CA GLU A 78 7.01 -13.05 9.36
C GLU A 78 7.21 -12.40 7.99
N ARG A 79 6.15 -11.75 7.45
CA ARG A 79 6.28 -10.97 6.20
C ARG A 79 7.19 -9.76 6.37
N MET A 80 7.14 -9.05 7.49
CA MET A 80 8.03 -7.91 7.73
C MET A 80 9.49 -8.38 7.92
N GLU A 81 9.72 -9.46 8.66
CA GLU A 81 11.06 -10.04 8.82
C GLU A 81 11.62 -10.53 7.47
N ALA A 82 10.79 -11.15 6.64
CA ALA A 82 11.19 -11.56 5.29
C ALA A 82 11.51 -10.36 4.38
N LEU A 83 10.76 -9.25 4.51
CA LEU A 83 11.04 -8.00 3.79
C LEU A 83 12.40 -7.43 4.21
N VAL A 84 12.69 -7.36 5.52
CA VAL A 84 13.99 -6.90 6.05
C VAL A 84 15.14 -7.70 5.45
N GLU A 85 15.04 -9.05 5.45
CA GLU A 85 16.07 -9.92 4.86
C GLU A 85 16.16 -9.80 3.33
N GLN A 86 15.04 -9.56 2.66
CA GLN A 86 15.05 -9.33 1.20
C GLN A 86 15.70 -7.99 0.86
N VAL A 87 15.47 -6.95 1.65
CA VAL A 87 16.14 -5.65 1.52
C VAL A 87 17.65 -5.80 1.75
N GLU A 88 18.07 -6.53 2.81
CA GLU A 88 19.48 -6.82 3.08
C GLU A 88 20.17 -7.52 1.89
N ARG A 89 19.46 -8.39 1.19
CA ARG A 89 20.00 -9.14 0.05
C ARG A 89 20.05 -8.33 -1.25
N GLU A 90 19.03 -7.50 -1.49
CA GLU A 90 18.84 -6.83 -2.78
C GLU A 90 19.25 -5.36 -2.78
N HIS A 91 19.45 -4.74 -1.60
CA HIS A 91 19.90 -3.37 -1.39
C HIS A 91 19.17 -2.33 -2.24
N PRO A 92 17.83 -2.21 -2.17
CA PRO A 92 17.17 -1.07 -2.81
C PRO A 92 17.67 0.23 -2.18
N SER A 93 17.79 1.29 -2.99
CA SER A 93 18.23 2.60 -2.51
C SER A 93 17.13 3.30 -1.70
N LEU A 94 15.87 3.00 -2.00
CA LEU A 94 14.69 3.63 -1.40
C LEU A 94 13.54 2.62 -1.27
N LEU A 95 12.84 2.66 -0.14
CA LEU A 95 11.56 2.00 0.09
C LEU A 95 10.48 3.04 0.33
N LEU A 96 9.47 3.08 -0.55
CA LEU A 96 8.26 3.89 -0.41
C LEU A 96 7.17 3.06 0.26
N VAL A 97 6.50 3.63 1.27
CA VAL A 97 5.37 3.00 1.97
C VAL A 97 4.15 3.92 1.86
N SER A 98 3.19 3.55 1.02
CA SER A 98 2.11 4.45 0.61
C SER A 98 0.80 4.28 1.40
N GLY A 99 0.89 4.00 2.70
CA GLY A 99 -0.25 4.04 3.62
C GLY A 99 -0.89 2.69 3.94
N ASP A 100 -1.87 2.73 4.83
CA ASP A 100 -2.53 1.58 5.46
C ASP A 100 -1.51 0.59 6.06
N LEU A 101 -0.66 1.16 6.94
CA LEU A 101 0.41 0.44 7.59
C LEU A 101 -0.12 -0.63 8.55
N THR A 102 -1.16 -0.29 9.31
CA THR A 102 -1.74 -1.14 10.34
C THR A 102 -3.17 -1.54 10.02
N LEU A 103 -3.70 -2.55 10.73
CA LEU A 103 -5.07 -3.00 10.51
C LEU A 103 -6.08 -1.87 10.76
N ASN A 104 -5.96 -1.14 11.89
CA ASN A 104 -6.81 0.00 12.21
C ASN A 104 -6.12 1.00 13.16
N GLY A 105 -4.87 1.34 12.94
CA GLY A 105 -4.17 2.37 13.71
C GLY A 105 -3.77 1.91 15.12
N GLU A 106 -3.59 0.60 15.33
CA GLU A 106 -3.15 0.05 16.61
C GLU A 106 -1.74 0.53 16.93
N LYS A 107 -1.59 1.25 18.05
CA LYS A 107 -0.32 1.88 18.44
C LYS A 107 0.82 0.88 18.59
N GLN A 108 0.56 -0.33 19.12
CA GLN A 108 1.57 -1.37 19.24
C GLN A 108 2.09 -1.82 17.87
N SER A 109 1.19 -2.01 16.91
CA SER A 109 1.54 -2.36 15.53
C SER A 109 2.39 -1.27 14.87
N MET A 110 2.07 0.01 15.09
CA MET A 110 2.87 1.14 14.58
C MET A 110 4.30 1.17 15.16
N ILE A 111 4.43 0.89 16.47
CA ILE A 111 5.75 0.86 17.12
C ILE A 111 6.62 -0.25 16.53
N GLU A 112 6.06 -1.44 16.29
CA GLU A 112 6.80 -2.55 15.69
C GLU A 112 7.19 -2.27 14.24
N LEU A 113 6.29 -1.68 13.44
CA LEU A 113 6.62 -1.27 12.07
C LEU A 113 7.73 -0.24 12.01
N ALA A 114 7.73 0.75 12.92
CA ALA A 114 8.81 1.73 13.00
C ALA A 114 10.16 1.06 13.31
N GLN A 115 10.18 -0.02 14.10
CA GLN A 115 11.39 -0.80 14.36
C GLN A 115 11.88 -1.52 13.09
N TYR A 116 11.00 -2.20 12.35
CA TYR A 116 11.36 -2.83 11.07
C TYR A 116 11.90 -1.83 10.06
N PHE A 117 11.31 -0.64 9.97
CA PHE A 117 11.80 0.40 9.06
C PHE A 117 13.17 0.94 9.51
N THR A 118 13.41 1.05 10.82
CA THR A 118 14.74 1.37 11.34
C THR A 118 15.78 0.30 10.96
N GLU A 119 15.45 -1.00 11.08
CA GLU A 119 16.32 -2.09 10.66
C GLU A 119 16.64 -2.02 9.15
N ILE A 120 15.66 -1.66 8.33
CA ILE A 120 15.86 -1.45 6.88
C ILE A 120 16.79 -0.27 6.61
N GLU A 121 16.63 0.84 7.33
CA GLU A 121 17.51 2.01 7.18
C GLU A 121 18.95 1.75 7.65
N GLU A 122 19.12 0.95 8.69
CA GLU A 122 20.45 0.52 9.15
C GLU A 122 21.23 -0.27 8.09
N GLN A 123 20.52 -0.89 7.13
CA GLN A 123 21.10 -1.60 5.98
C GLN A 123 21.46 -0.66 4.83
N GLY A 124 21.09 0.63 4.90
CA GLY A 124 21.40 1.66 3.90
C GLY A 124 20.28 1.97 2.91
N THR A 125 19.10 1.37 3.06
CA THR A 125 17.89 1.70 2.31
C THR A 125 17.14 2.84 3.01
N GLU A 126 16.92 3.97 2.34
CA GLU A 126 16.08 5.05 2.88
C GLU A 126 14.61 4.61 2.88
N VAL A 127 13.83 4.97 3.90
CA VAL A 127 12.40 4.64 3.98
C VAL A 127 11.58 5.92 4.03
N LEU A 128 10.58 6.06 3.14
CA LEU A 128 9.65 7.18 3.12
C LEU A 128 8.22 6.67 3.34
N VAL A 129 7.54 7.20 4.36
CA VAL A 129 6.24 6.72 4.83
C VAL A 129 5.19 7.82 4.78
N ILE A 130 3.99 7.50 4.28
CA ILE A 130 2.77 8.29 4.49
C ILE A 130 1.69 7.43 5.16
N PRO A 131 0.74 8.03 5.91
CA PRO A 131 -0.39 7.28 6.43
C PRO A 131 -1.40 6.93 5.35
N GLY A 132 -2.15 5.83 5.57
CA GLY A 132 -3.39 5.51 4.92
C GLY A 132 -4.61 5.84 5.80
N ASN A 133 -5.81 5.57 5.29
CA ASN A 133 -7.04 5.92 6.01
C ASN A 133 -7.25 5.09 7.27
N HIS A 134 -6.63 3.90 7.38
CA HIS A 134 -6.71 3.07 8.58
C HIS A 134 -5.82 3.53 9.73
N ASP A 135 -4.81 4.38 9.49
CA ASP A 135 -3.68 4.53 10.39
C ASP A 135 -3.86 5.55 11.52
N ILE A 136 -4.61 6.63 11.28
CA ILE A 136 -4.68 7.77 12.22
C ILE A 136 -6.09 7.93 12.78
N ALA A 137 -6.15 8.14 14.10
CA ALA A 137 -7.40 8.44 14.81
C ALA A 137 -8.51 7.40 14.54
N SER A 138 -8.15 6.13 14.38
CA SER A 138 -9.09 5.06 14.09
C SER A 138 -9.75 4.54 15.34
N GLY A 139 -11.06 4.76 15.50
CA GLY A 139 -11.84 4.21 16.61
C GLY A 139 -12.04 2.69 16.53
N TRP A 140 -11.50 2.04 15.50
CA TRP A 140 -11.53 0.59 15.31
C TRP A 140 -10.26 -0.14 15.75
N ALA A 141 -9.28 0.56 16.33
CA ALA A 141 -8.09 -0.07 16.89
C ALA A 141 -8.48 -1.13 17.96
N ARG A 142 -8.12 -2.39 17.76
CA ARG A 142 -8.53 -3.54 18.58
C ARG A 142 -7.41 -4.51 18.85
N ALA A 143 -7.49 -5.14 20.01
CA ALA A 143 -6.88 -6.43 20.30
C ALA A 143 -7.95 -7.53 20.26
N PHE A 144 -7.57 -8.73 19.86
CA PHE A 144 -8.44 -9.89 19.62
C PHE A 144 -8.00 -11.02 20.57
N LYS A 145 -8.66 -11.14 21.73
CA LYS A 145 -8.28 -12.09 22.80
C LYS A 145 -9.47 -12.95 23.22
N GLY A 146 -9.32 -14.26 23.11
CA GLY A 146 -10.40 -15.21 23.38
C GLY A 146 -11.58 -14.97 22.44
N ASP A 147 -12.75 -14.65 23.00
CA ASP A 147 -13.97 -14.30 22.29
C ASP A 147 -14.20 -12.78 22.15
N GLN A 148 -13.25 -11.95 22.58
CA GLN A 148 -13.43 -10.51 22.73
C GLN A 148 -12.57 -9.68 21.78
N GLN A 149 -13.19 -8.63 21.21
CA GLN A 149 -12.52 -7.52 20.54
C GLN A 149 -12.35 -6.38 21.57
N ILE A 150 -11.14 -6.21 22.05
CA ILE A 150 -10.81 -5.25 23.11
C ILE A 150 -10.29 -3.95 22.46
N VAL A 151 -10.86 -2.80 22.85
CA VAL A 151 -10.34 -1.48 22.41
C VAL A 151 -8.89 -1.34 22.87
N THR A 152 -8.00 -0.97 21.97
CA THR A 152 -6.60 -0.71 22.29
C THR A 152 -6.20 0.72 21.92
N ASP A 153 -4.96 1.11 22.27
CA ASP A 153 -4.44 2.44 21.98
C ASP A 153 -4.31 2.62 20.46
N GLN A 154 -4.77 3.78 19.99
CA GLN A 154 -4.64 4.27 18.62
C GLN A 154 -3.60 5.40 18.56
N VAL A 155 -3.21 5.85 17.39
CA VAL A 155 -2.27 6.96 17.19
C VAL A 155 -2.98 8.20 16.65
N THR A 156 -2.52 9.37 17.10
CA THR A 156 -2.86 10.68 16.52
C THR A 156 -1.89 11.02 15.40
N ALA A 157 -2.21 12.05 14.59
CA ALA A 157 -1.31 12.53 13.53
C ALA A 157 0.09 12.90 14.07
N GLN A 158 0.15 13.58 15.23
CA GLN A 158 1.44 13.92 15.86
C GLN A 158 2.21 12.67 16.32
N GLN A 159 1.52 11.67 16.88
CA GLN A 159 2.17 10.42 17.29
C GLN A 159 2.65 9.60 16.09
N PHE A 160 1.93 9.64 14.96
CA PHE A 160 2.37 9.04 13.72
C PHE A 160 3.67 9.71 13.22
N GLU A 161 3.69 11.04 13.15
CA GLU A 161 4.87 11.80 12.79
C GLU A 161 6.07 11.52 13.71
N ASP A 162 5.83 11.46 15.03
CA ASP A 162 6.88 11.19 16.01
C ASP A 162 7.45 9.76 15.87
N LEU A 163 6.60 8.76 15.60
CA LEU A 163 7.01 7.36 15.42
C LEU A 163 7.81 7.13 14.14
N PHE A 164 7.44 7.80 13.05
CA PHE A 164 8.10 7.69 11.75
C PHE A 164 8.98 8.90 11.43
N ALA A 165 9.48 9.59 12.46
CA ALA A 165 10.29 10.81 12.30
C ALA A 165 11.48 10.58 11.35
N ASP A 166 12.20 9.47 11.54
CA ASP A 166 13.36 9.11 10.73
C ASP A 166 12.99 8.60 9.32
N ASN A 167 11.72 8.21 9.11
CA ASN A 167 11.22 7.66 7.85
C ASN A 167 10.60 8.74 6.94
N GLY A 168 11.35 9.81 6.71
CA GLY A 168 11.05 10.91 5.80
C GLY A 168 10.64 12.22 6.47
N TYR A 169 10.00 12.21 7.65
CA TYR A 169 9.46 13.43 8.27
C TYR A 169 10.54 14.39 8.76
N GLN A 170 11.58 13.90 9.42
CA GLN A 170 12.67 14.73 9.95
C GLN A 170 13.61 15.21 8.84
N GLN A 171 13.80 14.41 7.78
CA GLN A 171 14.67 14.70 6.66
C GLN A 171 13.97 15.48 5.52
N ALA A 172 12.65 15.71 5.64
CA ALA A 172 11.87 16.41 4.63
C ALA A 172 12.47 17.76 4.27
N SER A 173 12.65 18.02 2.97
CA SER A 173 13.14 19.31 2.48
C SER A 173 12.07 20.41 2.53
N SER A 174 10.80 20.03 2.60
CA SER A 174 9.65 20.92 2.82
C SER A 174 8.51 20.12 3.47
N ARG A 175 7.79 20.74 4.42
CA ARG A 175 6.67 20.16 5.15
C ARG A 175 5.40 20.98 4.93
N ASP A 176 4.27 20.32 4.68
CA ASP A 176 2.96 20.97 4.77
C ASP A 176 2.58 21.18 6.25
N GLN A 177 2.03 22.34 6.57
CA GLN A 177 1.58 22.66 7.92
C GLN A 177 0.13 22.25 8.19
N ALA A 178 -0.60 21.88 7.14
CA ALA A 178 -2.01 21.51 7.23
C ALA A 178 -2.25 20.00 7.24
N SER A 179 -1.27 19.19 6.83
CA SER A 179 -1.34 17.73 6.77
C SER A 179 0.01 17.09 7.06
N LEU A 180 0.08 15.77 7.00
CA LEU A 180 1.35 15.04 7.10
C LEU A 180 2.10 14.93 5.77
N SER A 181 1.76 15.76 4.78
CA SER A 181 2.45 15.78 3.49
C SER A 181 3.85 16.40 3.60
N TYR A 182 4.78 15.87 2.82
CA TYR A 182 6.15 16.38 2.77
C TYR A 182 6.82 16.13 1.41
N LEU A 183 7.89 16.88 1.14
CA LEU A 183 8.77 16.69 -0.01
C LEU A 183 10.08 16.07 0.44
N ALA A 184 10.41 14.89 -0.08
CA ALA A 184 11.69 14.23 0.08
C ALA A 184 12.55 14.40 -1.18
N LYS A 185 13.87 14.55 -0.97
CA LYS A 185 14.87 14.71 -2.04
C LYS A 185 16.01 13.71 -1.86
N PRO A 186 15.71 12.39 -1.95
CA PRO A 186 16.73 11.36 -1.78
C PRO A 186 17.77 11.39 -2.92
N PHE A 187 17.38 11.87 -4.10
CA PHE A 187 18.25 11.97 -5.28
C PHE A 187 18.26 13.40 -5.85
N SER A 188 19.36 13.78 -6.48
CA SER A 188 19.50 15.10 -7.08
C SER A 188 18.61 15.31 -8.31
N ASN A 189 18.24 14.24 -9.01
CA ASN A 189 17.42 14.23 -10.23
C ASN A 189 15.99 13.69 -10.04
N ALA A 190 15.66 13.14 -8.87
CA ALA A 190 14.34 12.58 -8.58
C ALA A 190 13.89 12.94 -7.17
N TRP A 191 12.75 13.65 -7.08
CA TRP A 191 12.12 14.05 -5.82
C TRP A 191 10.80 13.33 -5.62
N PHE A 192 10.43 13.06 -4.38
CA PHE A 192 9.20 12.37 -4.02
C PHE A 192 8.28 13.31 -3.25
N LEU A 193 7.07 13.52 -3.79
CA LEU A 193 6.02 14.30 -3.15
C LEU A 193 5.10 13.34 -2.40
N MET A 194 5.33 13.21 -1.11
CA MET A 194 4.60 12.33 -0.21
C MET A 194 3.35 13.05 0.28
N ILE A 195 2.16 12.61 -0.20
CA ILE A 195 0.89 13.34 -0.01
C ILE A 195 -0.01 12.59 0.96
N ASP A 196 -0.31 13.21 2.09
CA ASP A 196 -1.36 12.76 3.00
C ASP A 196 -2.72 13.24 2.50
N SER A 197 -3.55 12.29 2.15
CA SER A 197 -4.90 12.48 1.60
C SER A 197 -6.01 12.07 2.57
N ASN A 198 -5.66 11.73 3.82
CA ASN A 198 -6.58 11.12 4.75
C ASN A 198 -7.46 12.15 5.48
N ILE A 199 -8.64 11.68 5.88
CA ILE A 199 -9.59 12.45 6.69
C ILE A 199 -9.58 11.87 8.10
N TYR A 200 -9.03 12.61 9.05
CA TYR A 200 -8.96 12.20 10.46
C TYR A 200 -9.24 13.37 11.39
N SER A 201 -9.57 13.07 12.64
CA SER A 201 -9.77 14.08 13.69
C SER A 201 -8.44 14.52 14.32
N ASP A 202 -8.43 15.70 14.96
CA ASP A 202 -7.24 16.21 15.69
C ASP A 202 -6.89 15.38 16.94
N GLY A 203 -7.74 14.45 17.34
CA GLY A 203 -7.54 13.57 18.50
C GLY A 203 -7.88 12.14 18.17
N TYR A 204 -8.18 11.35 19.21
CA TYR A 204 -8.57 9.96 19.02
C TYR A 204 -9.94 9.83 18.36
N GLY A 205 -10.03 8.95 17.37
CA GLY A 205 -11.25 8.61 16.66
C GLY A 205 -12.21 7.76 17.50
N LYS A 206 -13.50 7.80 17.16
CA LYS A 206 -14.55 7.04 17.86
C LYS A 206 -15.25 6.01 16.99
N GLY A 207 -15.11 6.13 15.68
CA GLY A 207 -15.79 5.29 14.68
C GLY A 207 -14.82 4.61 13.74
N ALA A 208 -15.40 3.99 12.71
CA ALA A 208 -14.65 3.45 11.59
C ALA A 208 -13.79 4.54 10.92
N PRO A 209 -12.61 4.19 10.41
CA PRO A 209 -11.85 5.11 9.58
C PRO A 209 -12.67 5.47 8.33
N PRO A 210 -12.66 6.74 7.87
CA PRO A 210 -13.27 7.11 6.60
C PRO A 210 -12.58 6.37 5.45
N THR A 211 -13.35 5.81 4.53
CA THR A 211 -12.78 5.17 3.34
C THR A 211 -12.35 6.19 2.29
N ASN A 212 -13.03 7.36 2.25
CA ASN A 212 -12.72 8.40 1.27
C ASN A 212 -11.56 9.29 1.71
N GLY A 213 -10.81 9.78 0.74
CA GLY A 213 -9.73 10.73 0.92
C GLY A 213 -10.02 12.08 0.31
N ARG A 214 -9.39 13.12 0.85
CA ARG A 214 -9.49 14.49 0.36
C ARG A 214 -8.25 15.29 0.72
N ILE A 215 -7.70 16.02 -0.23
CA ILE A 215 -6.59 16.94 -0.01
C ILE A 215 -7.16 18.29 0.43
N LYS A 216 -6.66 18.84 1.55
CA LYS A 216 -7.05 20.17 2.04
C LYS A 216 -6.61 21.26 1.05
N LYS A 217 -7.31 22.37 1.06
CA LYS A 217 -6.97 23.50 0.16
C LYS A 217 -5.53 24.01 0.43
N GLU A 218 -5.18 24.16 1.70
CA GLU A 218 -3.87 24.62 2.14
C GLU A 218 -2.76 23.65 1.66
N THR A 219 -3.04 22.34 1.69
CA THR A 219 -2.15 21.31 1.16
C THR A 219 -2.02 21.40 -0.36
N LEU A 220 -3.11 21.66 -1.11
CA LEU A 220 -3.04 21.90 -2.56
C LEU A 220 -2.18 23.13 -2.88
N ASP A 221 -2.35 24.22 -2.14
CA ASP A 221 -1.56 25.45 -2.32
C ASP A 221 -0.04 25.15 -2.02
N TRP A 222 0.25 24.33 -1.01
CA TRP A 222 1.62 23.87 -0.73
C TRP A 222 2.16 22.94 -1.82
N ILE A 223 1.35 21.98 -2.32
CA ILE A 223 1.72 21.09 -3.44
C ILE A 223 2.11 21.91 -4.66
N GLU A 224 1.34 22.94 -5.01
CA GLU A 224 1.63 23.79 -6.17
C GLU A 224 3.02 24.44 -6.06
N VAL A 225 3.42 24.90 -4.87
CA VAL A 225 4.77 25.45 -4.63
C VAL A 225 5.86 24.39 -4.89
N GLN A 226 5.64 23.13 -4.45
CA GLN A 226 6.63 22.07 -4.65
C GLN A 226 6.74 21.68 -6.13
N LEU A 227 5.61 21.57 -6.83
CA LEU A 227 5.55 21.28 -8.27
C LEU A 227 6.31 22.34 -9.08
N LYS A 228 6.08 23.61 -8.74
CA LYS A 228 6.80 24.73 -9.36
C LYS A 228 8.30 24.66 -9.11
N SER A 229 8.71 24.38 -7.87
CA SER A 229 10.12 24.25 -7.50
C SER A 229 10.81 23.13 -8.25
N ALA A 230 10.18 21.96 -8.40
CA ALA A 230 10.73 20.83 -9.14
C ALA A 230 10.87 21.16 -10.64
N LYS A 231 9.86 21.80 -11.24
CA LYS A 231 9.89 22.25 -12.63
C LYS A 231 11.01 23.25 -12.89
N GLU A 232 11.21 24.22 -11.99
CA GLU A 232 12.30 25.20 -12.07
C GLU A 232 13.68 24.55 -11.90
N ALA A 233 13.78 23.50 -11.08
CA ALA A 233 15.01 22.73 -10.90
C ALA A 233 15.28 21.74 -12.04
N GLY A 234 14.31 21.47 -12.91
CA GLY A 234 14.42 20.50 -14.00
C GLY A 234 14.55 19.06 -13.53
N VAL A 235 13.95 18.71 -12.38
CA VAL A 235 14.01 17.38 -11.78
C VAL A 235 12.71 16.63 -11.94
N SER A 236 12.77 15.30 -11.96
CA SER A 236 11.58 14.44 -11.90
C SER A 236 10.94 14.52 -10.53
N LEU A 237 9.65 14.86 -10.45
CA LEU A 237 8.88 14.82 -9.21
C LEU A 237 7.83 13.73 -9.31
N ILE A 238 7.86 12.79 -8.37
CA ILE A 238 7.00 11.61 -8.33
C ILE A 238 6.05 11.73 -7.14
N PRO A 239 4.74 11.96 -7.37
CA PRO A 239 3.73 11.92 -6.32
C PRO A 239 3.52 10.50 -5.80
N VAL A 240 3.41 10.38 -4.48
CA VAL A 240 3.00 9.18 -3.76
C VAL A 240 1.83 9.56 -2.85
N VAL A 241 0.69 8.94 -3.05
CA VAL A 241 -0.54 9.23 -2.30
C VAL A 241 -1.24 7.91 -1.96
N HIS A 242 -1.94 7.83 -0.82
CA HIS A 242 -2.65 6.59 -0.49
C HIS A 242 -3.89 6.38 -1.36
N HIS A 243 -4.82 7.36 -1.38
CA HIS A 243 -6.05 7.28 -2.19
C HIS A 243 -5.77 7.55 -3.67
N ASN A 244 -6.51 6.86 -4.54
CA ASN A 244 -6.30 6.97 -5.98
C ASN A 244 -6.65 8.36 -6.54
N VAL A 245 -5.85 8.85 -7.47
CA VAL A 245 -6.10 10.09 -8.24
C VAL A 245 -6.99 9.80 -9.44
N LEU A 246 -6.81 8.64 -10.09
CA LEU A 246 -7.61 8.18 -11.21
C LEU A 246 -8.62 7.12 -10.76
N GLN A 247 -9.73 7.02 -11.47
CA GLN A 247 -10.70 5.96 -11.23
C GLN A 247 -10.14 4.60 -11.62
N GLN A 248 -10.00 3.71 -10.63
CA GLN A 248 -9.39 2.39 -10.83
C GLN A 248 -10.40 1.33 -11.26
N HIS A 249 -11.65 1.44 -10.85
CA HIS A 249 -12.70 0.48 -11.16
C HIS A 249 -13.98 1.18 -11.60
N ALA A 250 -14.59 0.72 -12.70
CA ALA A 250 -15.74 1.39 -13.30
C ALA A 250 -16.97 1.51 -12.37
N MET A 251 -17.12 0.58 -11.42
CA MET A 251 -18.25 0.53 -10.48
C MET A 251 -17.88 1.03 -9.08
N LEU A 252 -16.61 0.94 -8.68
CA LEU A 252 -16.13 1.19 -7.33
C LEU A 252 -15.19 2.40 -7.32
N SER A 253 -15.71 3.59 -7.55
CA SER A 253 -14.93 4.83 -7.53
C SER A 253 -15.19 5.66 -6.27
N LYS A 254 -16.46 5.71 -5.83
CA LYS A 254 -16.84 6.50 -4.66
C LYS A 254 -16.22 5.93 -3.39
N GLY A 255 -15.47 6.76 -2.68
CA GLY A 255 -14.74 6.37 -1.47
C GLY A 255 -13.34 5.80 -1.73
N TYR A 256 -12.98 5.50 -2.98
CA TYR A 256 -11.65 5.01 -3.35
C TYR A 256 -10.82 6.04 -4.10
N THR A 257 -11.45 6.77 -5.02
CA THR A 257 -10.81 7.92 -5.67
C THR A 257 -10.97 9.16 -4.77
N LEU A 258 -9.95 10.00 -4.71
CA LEU A 258 -9.97 11.27 -3.99
C LEU A 258 -11.23 12.09 -4.31
N ASP A 259 -11.93 12.59 -3.29
CA ASP A 259 -13.12 13.41 -3.44
C ASP A 259 -12.89 14.65 -4.32
N ASN A 260 -11.68 15.18 -4.28
CA ASN A 260 -11.25 16.33 -5.08
C ASN A 260 -10.07 16.03 -6.01
N ALA A 261 -10.04 14.83 -6.59
CA ALA A 261 -9.00 14.41 -7.54
C ALA A 261 -8.82 15.39 -8.71
N ALA A 262 -9.92 16.06 -9.13
CA ALA A 262 -9.88 17.05 -10.21
C ALA A 262 -8.94 18.23 -9.92
N ASP A 263 -8.86 18.67 -8.65
CA ASP A 263 -7.95 19.75 -8.25
C ASP A 263 -6.50 19.34 -8.42
N LEU A 264 -6.16 18.14 -7.94
CA LEU A 264 -4.79 17.57 -8.06
C LEU A 264 -4.41 17.30 -9.53
N LYS A 265 -5.33 16.74 -10.33
CA LYS A 265 -5.13 16.53 -11.78
C LYS A 265 -4.88 17.83 -12.52
N THR A 266 -5.55 18.91 -12.12
CA THR A 266 -5.32 20.25 -12.71
C THR A 266 -3.88 20.71 -12.46
N LEU A 267 -3.36 20.54 -11.23
CA LEU A 267 -1.97 20.84 -10.90
C LEU A 267 -1.00 19.94 -11.69
N PHE A 268 -1.27 18.63 -11.75
CA PHE A 268 -0.41 17.70 -12.49
C PHE A 268 -0.34 18.07 -13.97
N ASN A 269 -1.46 18.40 -14.58
CA ASN A 269 -1.51 18.88 -15.98
C ASN A 269 -0.69 20.17 -16.19
N GLN A 270 -0.84 21.15 -15.30
CA GLN A 270 -0.16 22.46 -15.40
C GLN A 270 1.36 22.34 -15.24
N TYR A 271 1.81 21.46 -14.36
CA TYR A 271 3.22 21.34 -14.03
C TYR A 271 3.93 20.18 -14.74
N GLY A 272 3.22 19.39 -15.55
CA GLY A 272 3.83 18.37 -16.39
C GLY A 272 4.06 17.04 -15.67
N ILE A 273 3.31 16.70 -14.62
CA ILE A 273 3.44 15.44 -13.90
C ILE A 273 2.81 14.32 -14.73
N GLN A 274 3.62 13.33 -15.12
CA GLN A 274 3.21 12.23 -15.99
C GLN A 274 2.99 10.89 -15.26
N PHE A 275 3.47 10.78 -14.01
CA PHE A 275 3.52 9.51 -13.31
C PHE A 275 3.37 9.69 -11.81
N GLY A 276 2.72 8.72 -11.12
CA GLY A 276 2.63 8.68 -9.66
C GLY A 276 2.14 7.34 -9.13
N PHE A 277 2.25 7.15 -7.82
CA PHE A 277 1.88 5.94 -7.11
C PHE A 277 0.71 6.15 -6.15
N SER A 278 -0.10 5.09 -6.01
CA SER A 278 -1.11 5.01 -4.93
C SER A 278 -1.31 3.56 -4.45
N GLY A 279 -2.14 3.39 -3.42
CA GLY A 279 -2.55 2.12 -2.84
C GLY A 279 -4.07 2.00 -2.71
N HIS A 280 -4.56 1.69 -1.50
CA HIS A 280 -5.95 1.79 -1.05
C HIS A 280 -6.94 0.78 -1.66
N THR A 281 -6.93 0.55 -2.96
CA THR A 281 -7.81 -0.45 -3.60
C THR A 281 -7.28 -1.87 -3.47
N HIS A 282 -6.10 -2.06 -2.90
CA HIS A 282 -5.39 -3.33 -2.74
C HIS A 282 -5.08 -4.06 -4.05
N SER A 283 -5.57 -3.59 -5.19
CA SER A 283 -5.43 -4.28 -6.48
C SER A 283 -4.28 -3.70 -7.29
N GLN A 284 -3.42 -4.55 -7.84
CA GLN A 284 -2.40 -4.15 -8.79
C GLN A 284 -3.06 -3.58 -10.05
N ASN A 285 -2.82 -2.29 -10.34
CA ASN A 285 -3.39 -1.65 -11.51
C ASN A 285 -2.48 -0.55 -12.07
N ILE A 286 -2.63 -0.29 -13.37
CA ILE A 286 -2.01 0.85 -14.05
C ILE A 286 -3.10 1.51 -14.89
N VAL A 287 -3.38 2.77 -14.62
CA VAL A 287 -4.39 3.56 -15.33
C VAL A 287 -3.75 4.83 -15.88
N GLU A 288 -4.14 5.20 -17.08
CA GLU A 288 -3.69 6.41 -17.77
C GLU A 288 -4.88 7.28 -18.13
N GLU A 289 -4.74 8.59 -17.93
CA GLU A 289 -5.72 9.60 -18.33
C GLU A 289 -5.02 10.76 -19.05
N ASP A 290 -5.55 11.16 -20.20
CA ASP A 290 -5.15 12.38 -20.89
C ASP A 290 -5.70 13.59 -20.13
N LEU A 291 -4.80 14.36 -19.49
CA LEU A 291 -5.16 15.57 -18.76
C LEU A 291 -5.13 16.83 -19.67
N GLY A 292 -4.75 16.68 -20.95
CA GLY A 292 -4.71 17.73 -21.97
C GLY A 292 -3.28 18.15 -22.35
N GLN A 293 -2.44 18.56 -21.40
CA GLN A 293 -1.03 18.86 -21.68
C GLN A 293 -0.13 17.65 -21.45
N VAL A 294 -0.54 16.75 -20.61
CA VAL A 294 0.19 15.50 -20.27
C VAL A 294 -0.77 14.32 -20.20
N ASN A 295 -0.26 13.14 -20.53
CA ASN A 295 -0.85 11.88 -20.11
C ASN A 295 -0.32 11.56 -18.71
N TYR A 296 -1.22 11.43 -17.74
CA TYR A 296 -0.86 11.03 -16.38
C TYR A 296 -1.13 9.53 -16.19
N THR A 297 -0.11 8.82 -15.75
CA THR A 297 -0.19 7.40 -15.43
C THR A 297 -0.12 7.20 -13.93
N GLU A 298 -1.14 6.57 -13.35
CA GLU A 298 -1.13 6.15 -11.97
C GLU A 298 -0.88 4.65 -11.87
N VAL A 299 0.14 4.28 -11.10
CA VAL A 299 0.37 2.90 -10.68
C VAL A 299 -0.22 2.72 -9.29
N VAL A 300 -1.24 1.88 -9.21
CA VAL A 300 -1.72 1.37 -7.93
C VAL A 300 -0.94 0.10 -7.64
N ASN A 301 -0.10 0.14 -6.61
CA ASN A 301 0.60 -1.06 -6.16
C ASN A 301 -0.37 -1.97 -5.41
N GLY A 302 -0.36 -3.26 -5.72
CA GLY A 302 -1.18 -4.24 -5.00
C GLY A 302 -0.76 -4.36 -3.54
N ALA A 303 -1.69 -4.71 -2.66
CA ALA A 303 -1.45 -4.73 -1.23
C ALA A 303 -0.41 -5.77 -0.82
N PHE A 304 0.42 -5.41 0.15
CA PHE A 304 1.44 -6.29 0.74
C PHE A 304 0.85 -7.34 1.68
N SER A 305 -0.35 -7.08 2.22
CA SER A 305 -1.05 -7.98 3.17
C SER A 305 -1.94 -9.04 2.52
N ILE A 306 -2.16 -9.00 1.22
CA ILE A 306 -3.01 -9.97 0.51
C ILE A 306 -2.25 -10.71 -0.58
N TYR A 307 -2.86 -11.76 -1.15
CA TYR A 307 -2.32 -12.46 -2.32
C TYR A 307 -2.00 -11.49 -3.48
N PRO A 308 -0.79 -11.50 -4.05
CA PRO A 308 0.36 -12.36 -3.75
C PRO A 308 1.48 -11.68 -2.93
N ALA A 309 1.20 -10.67 -2.10
CA ALA A 309 2.16 -9.85 -1.34
C ALA A 309 3.13 -9.07 -2.25
N ILE A 310 2.56 -8.05 -2.91
CA ILE A 310 3.24 -7.33 -4.01
C ILE A 310 4.26 -6.33 -3.47
N ILE A 311 5.44 -6.34 -4.09
CA ILE A 311 6.44 -5.28 -4.05
C ILE A 311 6.54 -4.68 -5.46
N GLY A 312 6.31 -3.39 -5.60
CA GLY A 312 6.60 -2.67 -6.84
C GLY A 312 8.08 -2.30 -6.89
N GLN A 313 8.70 -2.45 -8.05
CA GLN A 313 10.07 -2.00 -8.30
C GLN A 313 10.05 -0.90 -9.35
N LEU A 314 10.68 0.22 -9.02
CA LEU A 314 10.85 1.36 -9.89
C LEU A 314 12.33 1.58 -10.16
N SER A 315 12.66 1.86 -11.41
CA SER A 315 13.95 2.42 -11.82
C SER A 315 13.72 3.59 -12.78
N LEU A 316 14.63 4.54 -12.77
CA LEU A 316 14.61 5.69 -13.65
C LEU A 316 15.91 5.72 -14.41
N ASP A 317 15.83 5.98 -15.72
CA ASP A 317 16.97 6.37 -16.54
C ASP A 317 16.78 7.81 -17.07
N ASP A 318 17.72 8.31 -17.85
CA ASP A 318 17.70 9.69 -18.39
C ASP A 318 16.45 10.01 -19.22
N THR A 319 15.75 8.99 -19.70
CA THR A 319 14.68 9.13 -20.69
C THR A 319 13.40 8.40 -20.32
N SER A 320 13.43 7.54 -19.30
CA SER A 320 12.33 6.62 -19.04
C SER A 320 12.18 6.29 -17.56
N ILE A 321 10.93 6.07 -17.16
CA ILE A 321 10.53 5.49 -15.87
C ILE A 321 10.11 4.06 -16.15
N HIS A 322 10.68 3.11 -15.43
CA HIS A 322 10.35 1.69 -15.52
C HIS A 322 9.75 1.23 -14.21
N TYR A 323 8.59 0.62 -14.28
CA TYR A 323 7.94 -0.06 -13.14
C TYR A 323 7.76 -1.54 -13.46
N GLN A 324 7.99 -2.39 -12.47
CA GLN A 324 7.71 -3.82 -12.53
C GLN A 324 7.18 -4.31 -11.18
N LYS A 325 6.10 -5.08 -11.22
CA LYS A 325 5.59 -5.83 -10.08
C LYS A 325 6.53 -7.01 -9.77
N THR A 326 6.81 -7.23 -8.50
CA THR A 326 7.46 -8.44 -7.96
C THR A 326 6.74 -8.90 -6.69
N GLN A 327 7.25 -9.93 -6.03
CA GLN A 327 6.64 -10.52 -4.84
C GLN A 327 7.67 -10.63 -3.72
N LEU A 328 7.16 -10.70 -2.48
CA LEU A 328 7.97 -11.01 -1.32
C LEU A 328 8.54 -12.45 -1.42
N ASP A 329 9.84 -12.60 -1.18
CA ASP A 329 10.53 -13.91 -1.10
C ASP A 329 10.38 -14.55 0.28
N MET A 330 9.16 -14.97 0.57
CA MET A 330 8.85 -15.64 1.83
C MET A 330 9.53 -17.03 1.95
N ALA A 331 9.77 -17.68 0.82
CA ALA A 331 10.36 -19.03 0.81
C ALA A 331 11.79 -19.06 1.40
N SER A 332 12.63 -18.09 1.02
CA SER A 332 13.99 -17.96 1.56
C SER A 332 14.00 -17.70 3.07
N TRP A 333 13.10 -16.87 3.56
CA TRP A 333 12.97 -16.62 5.00
C TRP A 333 12.47 -17.86 5.74
N THR A 334 11.46 -18.56 5.21
CA THR A 334 10.86 -19.75 5.83
C THR A 334 11.88 -20.89 5.97
N GLU A 335 12.66 -21.15 4.91
CA GLU A 335 13.69 -22.19 4.94
C GLU A 335 14.69 -21.97 6.10
N LYS A 336 15.02 -20.73 6.37
CA LYS A 336 15.98 -20.34 7.40
C LYS A 336 15.40 -20.34 8.82
N HIS A 337 14.17 -19.88 9.00
CA HIS A 337 13.61 -19.56 10.31
C HIS A 337 12.52 -20.51 10.79
N GLN A 338 11.60 -20.90 9.91
CA GLN A 338 10.42 -21.72 10.27
C GLN A 338 10.14 -22.84 9.24
N PRO A 339 11.10 -23.73 8.97
CA PRO A 339 10.98 -24.72 7.90
C PRO A 339 9.90 -25.79 8.14
N SER A 340 9.28 -25.83 9.32
CA SER A 340 8.24 -26.81 9.66
C SER A 340 6.82 -26.24 9.62
N ASP A 341 6.62 -24.93 9.43
CA ASP A 341 5.29 -24.34 9.29
C ASP A 341 4.74 -24.57 7.87
N PRO A 342 3.64 -25.34 7.70
CA PRO A 342 3.13 -25.68 6.38
C PRO A 342 2.56 -24.49 5.60
N ASN A 343 2.07 -23.45 6.30
CA ASN A 343 1.54 -22.24 5.67
C ASN A 343 2.66 -21.34 5.15
N LEU A 344 3.78 -21.32 5.85
CA LEU A 344 4.95 -20.55 5.45
C LEU A 344 5.78 -21.27 4.38
N GLN A 345 5.82 -22.62 4.37
CA GLN A 345 6.46 -23.41 3.32
C GLN A 345 5.85 -23.14 1.93
N ASP A 346 4.53 -22.93 1.85
CA ASP A 346 3.83 -22.55 0.63
C ASP A 346 2.96 -21.32 0.93
N HIS A 347 3.63 -20.22 1.31
CA HIS A 347 2.95 -18.99 1.74
C HIS A 347 2.09 -18.39 0.66
N LEU A 348 2.49 -18.50 -0.60
CA LEU A 348 1.69 -18.02 -1.72
C LEU A 348 0.34 -18.76 -1.81
N ARG A 349 0.34 -20.07 -1.64
CA ARG A 349 -0.87 -20.87 -1.58
C ARG A 349 -1.72 -20.57 -0.35
N TYR A 350 -1.08 -20.34 0.79
CA TYR A 350 -1.78 -19.89 2.00
C TYR A 350 -2.51 -18.56 1.76
N LEU A 351 -1.82 -17.54 1.25
CA LEU A 351 -2.43 -16.25 0.89
C LEU A 351 -3.56 -16.40 -0.12
N GLN A 352 -3.36 -17.27 -1.13
CA GLN A 352 -4.43 -17.59 -2.08
C GLN A 352 -5.66 -18.15 -1.37
N THR A 353 -5.48 -19.08 -0.42
CA THR A 353 -6.59 -19.67 0.32
C THR A 353 -7.32 -18.64 1.18
N VAL A 354 -6.59 -17.76 1.87
CA VAL A 354 -7.18 -16.66 2.66
C VAL A 354 -8.01 -15.73 1.76
N PHE A 355 -7.47 -15.37 0.61
CA PHE A 355 -8.14 -14.49 -0.34
C PHE A 355 -9.38 -15.12 -0.97
N ASP A 356 -9.28 -16.40 -1.37
CA ASP A 356 -10.39 -17.16 -1.96
C ASP A 356 -11.55 -17.33 -0.98
N ASN A 357 -11.26 -17.68 0.28
CA ASN A 357 -12.29 -17.83 1.31
C ASN A 357 -13.08 -16.52 1.51
N THR A 358 -12.38 -15.37 1.48
CA THR A 358 -13.05 -14.07 1.56
C THR A 358 -13.91 -13.79 0.33
N THR A 359 -13.41 -14.11 -0.85
CA THR A 359 -14.17 -13.97 -2.10
C THR A 359 -15.41 -14.85 -2.10
N ASP A 360 -15.29 -16.08 -1.64
CA ASP A 360 -16.43 -17.03 -1.51
C ASP A 360 -17.52 -16.46 -0.59
N ILE A 361 -17.14 -15.97 0.59
CA ILE A 361 -18.07 -15.29 1.52
C ILE A 361 -18.73 -14.09 0.85
N MET A 362 -17.99 -13.27 0.11
CA MET A 362 -18.53 -12.12 -0.63
C MET A 362 -19.58 -12.56 -1.66
N VAL A 363 -19.30 -13.58 -2.45
CA VAL A 363 -20.23 -14.12 -3.46
C VAL A 363 -21.54 -14.56 -2.80
N HIS A 364 -21.46 -15.37 -1.75
CA HIS A 364 -22.63 -15.84 -1.02
C HIS A 364 -23.45 -14.70 -0.41
N ASN A 365 -22.80 -13.69 0.17
CA ASN A 365 -23.48 -12.53 0.74
C ASN A 365 -24.22 -11.71 -0.32
N VAL A 366 -23.57 -11.42 -1.47
CA VAL A 366 -24.19 -10.65 -2.56
C VAL A 366 -25.41 -11.37 -3.11
N LEU A 367 -25.30 -12.68 -3.41
CA LEU A 367 -26.41 -13.44 -3.95
C LEU A 367 -27.58 -13.57 -2.96
N ASN A 368 -27.28 -13.70 -1.66
CA ASN A 368 -28.29 -13.70 -0.60
C ASN A 368 -29.02 -12.36 -0.51
N ASP A 369 -28.29 -11.24 -0.57
CA ASP A 369 -28.88 -9.89 -0.53
C ASP A 369 -29.74 -9.62 -1.77
N GLU A 370 -29.38 -10.17 -2.93
CA GLU A 370 -30.14 -10.10 -4.18
C GLU A 370 -31.36 -11.03 -4.21
N ARG A 371 -31.56 -11.87 -3.20
CA ARG A 371 -32.73 -12.74 -2.97
C ARG A 371 -32.99 -13.79 -4.05
N TRP A 372 -31.97 -14.25 -4.74
CA TRP A 372 -32.04 -15.39 -5.63
C TRP A 372 -31.04 -16.48 -5.27
N TYR A 373 -30.65 -16.48 -3.97
CA TYR A 373 -29.68 -17.39 -3.41
C TYR A 373 -30.18 -18.85 -3.49
N ASP A 374 -29.36 -19.69 -4.11
CA ASP A 374 -29.38 -21.12 -4.10
C ASP A 374 -27.95 -21.62 -3.87
N GLY A 375 -27.72 -22.36 -2.80
CA GLY A 375 -26.38 -22.73 -2.34
C GLY A 375 -25.54 -23.41 -3.41
N GLU A 376 -26.13 -24.35 -4.17
CA GLU A 376 -25.44 -25.07 -5.24
C GLU A 376 -25.02 -24.12 -6.37
N THR A 377 -25.94 -23.23 -6.77
CA THR A 377 -25.64 -22.19 -7.78
C THR A 377 -24.61 -21.19 -7.28
N ALA A 378 -24.68 -20.78 -6.02
CA ALA A 378 -23.70 -19.84 -5.43
C ALA A 378 -22.30 -20.46 -5.36
N ASP A 379 -22.18 -21.72 -4.93
CA ASP A 379 -20.91 -22.46 -4.94
C ASP A 379 -20.33 -22.53 -6.36
N ALA A 380 -21.16 -22.82 -7.35
CA ALA A 380 -20.72 -22.90 -8.76
C ALA A 380 -20.30 -21.53 -9.32
N ILE A 381 -20.95 -20.43 -8.92
CA ILE A 381 -20.56 -19.05 -9.26
C ILE A 381 -19.22 -18.71 -8.59
N SER A 382 -19.05 -19.06 -7.33
CA SER A 382 -17.84 -18.84 -6.57
C SER A 382 -16.60 -19.47 -7.22
N GLN A 383 -16.73 -20.65 -7.82
CA GLN A 383 -15.64 -21.37 -8.49
C GLN A 383 -14.99 -20.59 -9.65
N PHE A 384 -15.70 -19.68 -10.30
CA PHE A 384 -15.08 -18.82 -11.32
C PHE A 384 -14.88 -17.38 -10.87
N ILE A 385 -15.62 -16.86 -9.89
CA ILE A 385 -15.38 -15.52 -9.33
C ILE A 385 -14.06 -15.49 -8.54
N MET A 386 -13.75 -16.52 -7.75
CA MET A 386 -12.50 -16.58 -6.98
C MET A 386 -11.25 -16.41 -7.85
N PRO A 387 -11.00 -17.23 -8.90
CA PRO A 387 -9.83 -17.04 -9.75
C PRO A 387 -9.86 -15.72 -10.54
N ALA A 388 -11.05 -15.25 -10.97
CA ALA A 388 -11.18 -13.97 -11.63
C ALA A 388 -10.80 -12.80 -10.69
N ASN A 389 -11.25 -12.85 -9.44
CA ASN A 389 -10.95 -11.85 -8.42
C ASN A 389 -9.46 -11.85 -8.06
N ARG A 390 -8.84 -13.03 -7.90
CA ARG A 390 -7.38 -13.12 -7.69
C ARG A 390 -6.59 -12.47 -8.82
N ALA A 391 -6.91 -12.81 -10.07
CA ALA A 391 -6.25 -12.22 -11.24
C ALA A 391 -6.43 -10.69 -11.28
N TYR A 392 -7.60 -10.19 -10.86
CA TYR A 392 -7.86 -8.76 -10.74
C TYR A 392 -6.96 -8.10 -9.70
N PHE A 393 -6.85 -8.67 -8.49
CA PHE A 393 -6.06 -8.08 -7.40
C PHE A 393 -4.55 -8.26 -7.60
N SER A 394 -4.12 -9.39 -8.16
CA SER A 394 -2.71 -9.60 -8.48
C SER A 394 -2.23 -8.86 -9.73
N GLY A 395 -3.13 -8.34 -10.57
CA GLY A 395 -2.77 -7.73 -11.86
C GLY A 395 -2.51 -8.75 -12.97
N GLU A 396 -2.75 -10.03 -12.72
CA GLU A 396 -2.57 -11.10 -13.72
C GLU A 396 -3.67 -11.06 -14.79
N LYS A 397 -3.36 -11.60 -15.95
CA LYS A 397 -4.34 -11.77 -17.02
C LYS A 397 -5.14 -13.04 -16.78
N LEU A 398 -6.45 -12.96 -17.03
CA LEU A 398 -7.28 -14.16 -17.09
C LEU A 398 -6.92 -15.00 -18.32
N ASP A 399 -6.84 -16.31 -18.13
CA ASP A 399 -6.65 -17.24 -19.23
C ASP A 399 -7.91 -17.26 -20.12
N GLN A 400 -7.76 -16.84 -21.37
CA GLN A 400 -8.87 -16.78 -22.33
C GLN A 400 -9.41 -18.18 -22.63
N THR A 401 -8.56 -19.20 -22.69
CA THR A 401 -8.99 -20.58 -22.91
C THR A 401 -9.88 -21.06 -21.76
N TRP A 402 -9.51 -20.77 -20.51
CA TRP A 402 -10.34 -21.08 -19.36
C TRP A 402 -11.69 -20.34 -19.39
N LEU A 403 -11.72 -19.08 -19.80
CA LEU A 403 -12.98 -18.34 -19.96
C LEU A 403 -13.87 -18.98 -21.01
N ASP A 404 -13.33 -19.31 -22.19
CA ASP A 404 -14.08 -19.82 -23.33
C ASP A 404 -14.55 -21.27 -23.16
N GLU A 405 -13.75 -22.11 -22.53
CA GLU A 405 -14.02 -23.53 -22.39
C GLU A 405 -14.71 -23.92 -21.07
N THR A 406 -14.50 -23.12 -20.00
CA THR A 406 -14.98 -23.47 -18.66
C THR A 406 -16.03 -22.48 -18.14
N VAL A 407 -15.77 -21.18 -18.19
CA VAL A 407 -16.63 -20.18 -17.55
C VAL A 407 -17.88 -19.91 -18.40
N PHE A 408 -17.71 -19.40 -19.62
CA PHE A 408 -18.82 -18.94 -20.45
C PHE A 408 -19.82 -20.05 -20.80
N PRO A 409 -19.44 -21.31 -21.03
CA PRO A 409 -20.39 -22.40 -21.28
C PRO A 409 -21.10 -22.90 -20.02
N SER A 410 -20.62 -22.54 -18.79
CA SER A 410 -21.18 -23.09 -17.56
C SER A 410 -22.61 -22.58 -17.30
N GLN A 411 -23.46 -23.48 -16.76
CA GLN A 411 -24.82 -23.11 -16.36
C GLN A 411 -24.84 -22.00 -15.31
N ALA A 412 -23.88 -22.01 -14.39
CA ALA A 412 -23.73 -20.97 -13.33
C ALA A 412 -23.47 -19.58 -13.92
N TYR A 413 -22.55 -19.46 -14.90
CA TYR A 413 -22.32 -18.22 -15.61
C TYR A 413 -23.55 -17.74 -16.37
N GLN A 414 -24.22 -18.65 -17.11
CA GLN A 414 -25.45 -18.31 -17.85
C GLN A 414 -26.57 -17.83 -16.90
N THR A 415 -26.71 -18.48 -15.73
CA THR A 415 -27.67 -18.09 -14.69
C THR A 415 -27.34 -16.71 -14.14
N LEU A 416 -26.06 -16.45 -13.82
CA LEU A 416 -25.59 -15.15 -13.33
C LEU A 416 -25.86 -14.03 -14.34
N GLN A 417 -25.54 -14.25 -15.61
CA GLN A 417 -25.75 -13.26 -16.67
C GLN A 417 -27.23 -13.00 -16.99
N ALA A 418 -28.10 -13.99 -16.78
CA ALA A 418 -29.55 -13.88 -17.01
C ALA A 418 -30.33 -13.34 -15.81
N ALA A 419 -29.68 -13.08 -14.68
CA ALA A 419 -30.33 -12.58 -13.47
C ALA A 419 -31.13 -11.28 -13.73
N SER A 420 -32.37 -11.23 -13.21
CA SER A 420 -33.23 -10.05 -13.35
C SER A 420 -33.89 -9.73 -12.01
N PRO A 421 -33.57 -8.59 -11.38
CA PRO A 421 -32.64 -7.56 -11.86
C PRO A 421 -31.21 -8.10 -12.07
N ARG A 422 -30.40 -7.42 -12.87
CA ARG A 422 -29.02 -7.83 -13.13
C ARG A 422 -28.21 -7.86 -11.84
N SER A 423 -27.45 -8.93 -11.65
CA SER A 423 -26.62 -9.12 -10.46
C SER A 423 -25.41 -8.17 -10.46
N PHE A 424 -25.05 -7.68 -9.28
CA PHE A 424 -23.78 -6.97 -9.06
C PHE A 424 -22.57 -7.81 -9.49
N LEU A 425 -22.58 -9.13 -9.19
CA LEU A 425 -21.48 -10.02 -9.56
C LEU A 425 -21.33 -10.19 -11.08
N ALA A 426 -22.42 -10.11 -11.84
CA ALA A 426 -22.35 -10.14 -13.31
C ALA A 426 -21.62 -8.91 -13.84
N ASP A 427 -22.00 -7.72 -13.38
CA ASP A 427 -21.36 -6.47 -13.79
C ASP A 427 -19.90 -6.41 -13.30
N TYR A 428 -19.62 -6.85 -12.08
CA TYR A 428 -18.29 -6.94 -11.50
C TYR A 428 -17.36 -7.85 -12.33
N LEU A 429 -17.83 -9.06 -12.68
CA LEU A 429 -17.08 -10.00 -13.51
C LEU A 429 -16.80 -9.44 -14.91
N ASP A 430 -17.80 -8.78 -15.54
CA ASP A 430 -17.63 -8.16 -16.86
C ASP A 430 -16.53 -7.09 -16.84
N VAL A 431 -16.44 -6.27 -15.76
CA VAL A 431 -15.37 -5.27 -15.57
C VAL A 431 -14.00 -5.95 -15.43
N ILE A 432 -13.90 -7.01 -14.64
CA ILE A 432 -12.65 -7.78 -14.46
C ILE A 432 -12.19 -8.39 -15.79
N ILE A 433 -13.07 -9.08 -16.52
CA ILE A 433 -12.74 -9.70 -17.80
C ILE A 433 -12.26 -8.64 -18.79
N LYS A 434 -13.02 -7.55 -18.94
CA LYS A 434 -12.65 -6.46 -19.85
C LYS A 434 -11.27 -5.88 -19.51
N ARG A 435 -10.98 -5.65 -18.22
CA ARG A 435 -9.69 -5.13 -17.78
C ARG A 435 -8.56 -6.10 -18.08
N SER A 436 -8.74 -7.39 -17.75
CA SER A 436 -7.74 -8.44 -18.01
C SER A 436 -7.31 -8.52 -19.49
N GLN A 437 -8.21 -8.13 -20.41
CA GLN A 437 -7.95 -8.14 -21.85
C GLN A 437 -7.32 -6.83 -22.38
N SER A 438 -7.33 -5.73 -21.59
CA SER A 438 -7.07 -4.39 -22.13
C SER A 438 -5.59 -3.99 -22.11
N ARG A 439 -4.83 -4.25 -21.06
CA ARG A 439 -3.43 -3.84 -20.92
C ARG A 439 -2.63 -4.72 -19.95
N ASP A 440 -1.30 -4.59 -20.04
CA ASP A 440 -0.38 -5.10 -19.04
C ASP A 440 -0.38 -4.13 -17.85
N VAL A 441 -0.62 -4.65 -16.65
CA VAL A 441 -0.60 -3.89 -15.39
C VAL A 441 0.47 -4.39 -14.42
N GLU A 442 1.34 -5.28 -14.88
CA GLU A 442 2.46 -5.82 -14.10
C GLU A 442 3.74 -5.02 -14.32
N LYS A 443 3.85 -4.35 -15.46
CA LYS A 443 5.01 -3.54 -15.83
C LYS A 443 4.62 -2.34 -16.69
N LEU A 444 5.45 -1.31 -16.61
CA LEU A 444 5.27 -0.05 -17.32
C LEU A 444 6.63 0.50 -17.74
N ALA A 445 6.69 1.12 -18.91
CA ALA A 445 7.79 2.00 -19.29
C ALA A 445 7.19 3.29 -19.85
N ILE A 446 7.53 4.42 -19.23
CA ILE A 446 7.12 5.76 -19.68
C ILE A 446 8.35 6.51 -20.13
N THR A 447 8.35 6.97 -21.37
CA THR A 447 9.39 7.87 -21.86
C THR A 447 9.11 9.27 -21.30
N THR A 448 9.99 9.77 -20.47
CA THR A 448 9.96 11.16 -20.00
C THR A 448 10.57 12.03 -21.10
N LYS A 449 9.76 12.83 -21.77
CA LYS A 449 10.29 13.81 -22.73
C LYS A 449 11.04 14.89 -21.95
N ASN A 450 12.32 15.06 -22.28
CA ASN A 450 13.09 16.27 -21.93
C ASN A 450 12.48 17.51 -22.59
#